data_ac0c6e0a8419728a844c52ec5591bcd6
#
_entry.id   ac0c6e0a8419728a844c52ec5591bcd6
#
_cell.length_a   1.000
_cell.length_b   1.000
_cell.length_c   1.000
_cell.angle_alpha   90.00
_cell.angle_beta   90.00
_cell.angle_gamma   90.00
#
_symmetry.space_group_name_H-M   'P 1'
#
loop_
_entity.id
_entity.type
_entity.pdbx_description
1 polymer ?
#
loop_
_entity_poly.entity_id
_entity_poly.type
_entity_poly.pdbx_seq_one_letter_code
_entity_poly.pdbx_strand_id
1 'polypeptide(L)'
;SAATAFASNFLAKLRDVYPNAWPETLRALMIHSASWNSEMIKQFKIDLKKVGDKQKLLRIFGYGVPNLEKAIECKSNYLTFISEEVIQPYKLDGTIKTNEIHYYEFPWPSEILANLGSANVTLRITLSYYIEPNPGDKGYSTKYSYQSCALKFLLIDPTEDFDNFK
;
A
#
# COMPACT_ATOMS: atom_id res chain seq x y z
N SER A 1 20.07 -13.66 2.12
CA SER A 1 19.54 -15.04 1.92
C SER A 1 18.53 -15.44 2.98
N ALA A 2 18.84 -15.28 4.29
CA ALA A 2 17.91 -15.63 5.36
C ALA A 2 16.62 -14.80 5.30
N ALA A 3 16.71 -13.49 5.12
CA ALA A 3 15.54 -12.62 4.99
C ALA A 3 14.65 -13.02 3.81
N THR A 4 15.23 -13.42 2.69
CA THR A 4 14.47 -13.92 1.53
C THR A 4 13.73 -15.20 1.87
N ALA A 5 14.35 -16.14 2.57
CA ALA A 5 13.71 -17.38 3.00
C ALA A 5 12.54 -17.10 3.96
N PHE A 6 12.72 -16.19 4.92
CA PHE A 6 11.64 -15.76 5.83
C PHE A 6 10.49 -15.10 5.06
N ALA A 7 10.77 -14.21 4.12
CA ALA A 7 9.74 -13.57 3.30
C ALA A 7 8.97 -14.59 2.45
N SER A 8 9.66 -15.55 1.85
CA SER A 8 9.03 -16.64 1.08
C SER A 8 8.12 -17.51 1.96
N ASN A 9 8.57 -17.87 3.15
CA ASN A 9 7.76 -18.62 4.11
C ASN A 9 6.53 -17.82 4.57
N PHE A 10 6.71 -16.52 4.82
CA PHE A 10 5.61 -15.61 5.16
C PHE A 10 4.55 -15.59 4.05
N LEU A 11 4.96 -15.39 2.81
CA LEU A 11 4.05 -15.35 1.67
C LEU A 11 3.38 -16.70 1.41
N ALA A 12 4.06 -17.83 1.63
CA ALA A 12 3.47 -19.16 1.53
C ALA A 12 2.32 -19.32 2.54
N LYS A 13 2.54 -18.95 3.81
CA LYS A 13 1.50 -18.98 4.84
C LYS A 13 0.32 -18.04 4.54
N LEU A 14 0.59 -16.87 3.98
CA LEU A 14 -0.49 -15.99 3.52
C LEU A 14 -1.28 -16.61 2.37
N ARG A 15 -0.62 -17.30 1.44
CA ARG A 15 -1.28 -17.99 0.34
C ARG A 15 -2.25 -19.06 0.83
N ASP A 16 -1.92 -19.78 1.92
CA ASP A 16 -2.82 -20.76 2.51
C ASP A 16 -4.12 -20.14 3.03
N VAL A 17 -4.04 -18.93 3.60
CA VAL A 17 -5.19 -18.19 4.12
C VAL A 17 -5.96 -17.46 3.01
N TYR A 18 -5.25 -16.95 2.01
CA TYR A 18 -5.79 -16.19 0.88
C TYR A 18 -5.48 -16.89 -0.46
N PRO A 19 -6.07 -18.06 -0.73
CA PRO A 19 -5.68 -18.90 -1.87
C PRO A 19 -5.91 -18.24 -3.23
N ASN A 20 -6.89 -17.35 -3.32
CA ASN A 20 -7.27 -16.68 -4.57
C ASN A 20 -6.67 -15.26 -4.71
N ALA A 21 -5.95 -14.77 -3.69
CA ALA A 21 -5.35 -13.44 -3.75
C ALA A 21 -4.25 -13.35 -4.81
N TRP A 22 -4.15 -12.21 -5.48
CA TRP A 22 -3.07 -11.97 -6.42
C TRP A 22 -1.72 -11.87 -5.72
N PRO A 23 -0.59 -12.12 -6.43
CA PRO A 23 0.75 -11.93 -5.85
C PRO A 23 0.95 -10.53 -5.28
N GLU A 24 0.39 -9.52 -5.94
CA GLU A 24 0.42 -8.12 -5.50
C GLU A 24 -0.30 -7.92 -4.18
N THR A 25 -1.42 -8.59 -3.98
CA THR A 25 -2.20 -8.54 -2.73
C THR A 25 -1.45 -9.20 -1.59
N LEU A 26 -0.85 -10.36 -1.80
CA LEU A 26 -0.03 -11.02 -0.78
C LEU A 26 1.16 -10.14 -0.36
N ARG A 27 1.81 -9.49 -1.33
CA ARG A 27 2.86 -8.50 -1.08
C ARG A 27 2.34 -7.28 -0.33
N ALA A 28 1.14 -6.78 -0.70
CA ALA A 28 0.49 -5.69 0.00
C ALA A 28 0.21 -6.04 1.47
N LEU A 29 -0.34 -7.22 1.76
CA LEU A 29 -0.64 -7.68 3.12
C LEU A 29 0.63 -7.81 3.97
N MET A 30 1.70 -8.34 3.40
CA MET A 30 3.00 -8.41 4.07
C MET A 30 3.50 -7.01 4.46
N ILE A 31 3.46 -6.05 3.56
CA ILE A 31 3.87 -4.66 3.81
C ILE A 31 2.89 -3.94 4.75
N HIS A 32 1.60 -4.18 4.58
CA HIS A 32 0.55 -3.59 5.41
C HIS A 32 0.67 -3.98 6.88
N SER A 33 1.10 -5.20 7.15
CA SER A 33 1.34 -5.69 8.52
C SER A 33 2.64 -5.19 9.14
N ALA A 34 3.56 -4.67 8.32
CA ALA A 34 4.90 -4.30 8.77
C ALA A 34 4.89 -3.06 9.66
N SER A 35 5.80 -3.02 10.62
CA SER A 35 6.02 -1.88 11.51
C SER A 35 7.46 -1.77 11.95
N TRP A 36 7.91 -0.55 12.26
CA TRP A 36 9.21 -0.34 12.89
C TRP A 36 9.13 -0.70 14.37
N ASN A 37 10.08 -1.52 14.79
CA ASN A 37 10.20 -1.89 16.20
C ASN A 37 10.98 -0.84 17.01
N SER A 38 10.96 -0.99 18.33
CA SER A 38 11.63 -0.06 19.25
C SER A 38 13.14 0.04 19.03
N GLU A 39 13.76 -1.06 18.63
CA GLU A 39 15.21 -1.11 18.41
C GLU A 39 15.62 -0.31 17.16
N MET A 40 14.86 -0.41 16.08
CA MET A 40 15.06 0.40 14.86
C MET A 40 14.96 1.90 15.16
N ILE A 41 13.99 2.27 15.99
CA ILE A 41 13.76 3.67 16.38
C ILE A 41 14.91 4.18 17.28
N LYS A 42 15.27 3.40 18.29
CA LYS A 42 16.34 3.77 19.26
C LYS A 42 17.71 3.85 18.60
N GLN A 43 18.05 2.92 17.72
CA GLN A 43 19.34 2.86 17.04
C GLN A 43 19.72 4.16 16.35
N PHE A 44 18.76 4.87 15.80
CA PHE A 44 18.98 6.13 15.08
C PHE A 44 18.40 7.35 15.79
N LYS A 45 17.95 7.20 17.04
CA LYS A 45 17.34 8.27 17.84
C LYS A 45 16.22 9.01 17.07
N ILE A 46 15.34 8.22 16.45
CA ILE A 46 14.28 8.71 15.56
C ILE A 46 13.14 9.35 16.34
N ASP A 47 12.71 10.51 15.88
CA ASP A 47 11.44 11.13 16.28
C ASP A 47 10.38 10.88 15.20
N LEU A 48 9.43 9.99 15.49
CA LEU A 48 8.36 9.63 14.55
C LEU A 48 7.40 10.79 14.21
N LYS A 49 7.49 11.93 14.92
CA LYS A 49 6.73 13.14 14.56
C LYS A 49 7.37 13.89 13.41
N LYS A 50 8.66 13.68 13.16
CA LYS A 50 9.42 14.36 12.10
C LYS A 50 9.40 13.55 10.82
N VAL A 51 8.97 14.19 9.71
CA VAL A 51 8.91 13.58 8.38
C VAL A 51 10.29 13.09 7.92
N GLY A 52 11.34 13.88 8.13
CA GLY A 52 12.71 13.52 7.77
C GLY A 52 13.22 12.26 8.47
N ASP A 53 12.85 12.07 9.73
CA ASP A 53 13.23 10.90 10.51
C ASP A 53 12.46 9.63 10.02
N LYS A 54 11.18 9.77 9.68
CA LYS A 54 10.42 8.68 9.02
C LYS A 54 11.03 8.29 7.69
N GLN A 55 11.43 9.27 6.86
CA GLN A 55 12.11 9.00 5.58
C GLN A 55 13.45 8.29 5.79
N LYS A 56 14.19 8.62 6.85
CA LYS A 56 15.42 7.92 7.21
C LYS A 56 15.16 6.45 7.55
N LEU A 57 14.14 6.16 8.36
CA LEU A 57 13.74 4.77 8.66
C LEU A 57 13.35 4.01 7.39
N LEU A 58 12.55 4.63 6.51
CA LEU A 58 12.15 4.02 5.24
C LEU A 58 13.35 3.66 4.35
N ARG A 59 14.36 4.52 4.30
CA ARG A 59 15.58 4.27 3.51
C ARG A 59 16.44 3.13 4.06
N ILE A 60 16.45 2.92 5.38
CA ILE A 60 17.30 1.95 6.05
C ILE A 60 16.58 0.61 6.24
N PHE A 61 15.34 0.64 6.71
CA PHE A 61 14.58 -0.53 7.14
C PHE A 61 13.33 -0.81 6.27
N GLY A 62 13.10 -0.01 5.21
CA GLY A 62 11.86 -0.10 4.45
C GLY A 62 10.64 0.15 5.36
N TYR A 63 9.63 -0.68 5.24
CA TYR A 63 8.41 -0.59 6.04
C TYR A 63 8.53 -1.26 7.42
N GLY A 64 9.69 -1.80 7.75
CA GLY A 64 9.94 -2.47 9.03
C GLY A 64 9.77 -3.97 8.97
N VAL A 65 9.42 -4.56 10.11
CA VAL A 65 9.26 -6.01 10.27
C VAL A 65 7.79 -6.39 10.00
N PRO A 66 7.52 -7.27 9.04
CA PRO A 66 6.17 -7.76 8.80
C PRO A 66 5.71 -8.67 9.94
N ASN A 67 4.41 -8.63 10.24
CA ASN A 67 3.76 -9.44 11.26
C ASN A 67 2.76 -10.38 10.60
N LEU A 68 3.02 -11.69 10.66
CA LEU A 68 2.21 -12.69 9.99
C LEU A 68 0.79 -12.78 10.58
N GLU A 69 0.68 -12.77 11.89
CA GLU A 69 -0.60 -12.85 12.59
C GLU A 69 -1.51 -11.69 12.17
N LYS A 70 -0.99 -10.47 12.23
CA LYS A 70 -1.70 -9.28 11.78
C LYS A 70 -2.11 -9.35 10.31
N ALA A 71 -1.25 -9.87 9.43
CA ALA A 71 -1.56 -10.02 8.01
C ALA A 71 -2.66 -11.06 7.76
N ILE A 72 -2.70 -12.14 8.53
CA ILE A 72 -3.76 -13.16 8.48
C ILE A 72 -5.07 -12.59 9.00
N GLU A 73 -5.04 -11.86 10.12
CA GLU A 73 -6.21 -11.29 10.77
C GLU A 73 -6.91 -10.20 9.95
N CYS A 74 -6.27 -9.63 8.94
CA CYS A 74 -6.92 -8.72 7.98
C CYS A 74 -8.17 -9.34 7.33
N LYS A 75 -8.27 -10.67 7.29
CA LYS A 75 -9.43 -11.39 6.75
C LYS A 75 -10.64 -11.41 7.69
N SER A 76 -10.44 -11.39 8.99
CA SER A 76 -11.48 -11.71 9.98
C SER A 76 -11.62 -10.69 11.12
N ASN A 77 -10.54 -10.08 11.57
CA ASN A 77 -10.52 -9.32 12.83
C ASN A 77 -10.27 -7.82 12.66
N TYR A 78 -9.67 -7.41 11.53
CA TYR A 78 -9.48 -6.00 11.23
C TYR A 78 -10.49 -5.52 10.20
N LEU A 79 -10.96 -4.29 10.36
CA LEU A 79 -11.75 -3.64 9.33
C LEU A 79 -10.82 -3.32 8.15
N THR A 80 -10.75 -4.25 7.22
CA THR A 80 -9.84 -4.20 6.07
C THR A 80 -10.63 -4.34 4.78
N PHE A 81 -10.40 -3.41 3.88
CA PHE A 81 -10.89 -3.48 2.50
C PHE A 81 -9.74 -3.90 1.58
N ILE A 82 -9.98 -4.91 0.75
CA ILE A 82 -9.02 -5.40 -0.26
C ILE A 82 -9.70 -5.28 -1.63
N SER A 83 -9.06 -4.60 -2.57
CA SER A 83 -9.49 -4.51 -3.96
C SER A 83 -8.36 -4.94 -4.88
N GLU A 84 -8.69 -5.72 -5.88
CA GLU A 84 -7.76 -6.23 -6.91
C GLU A 84 -8.32 -5.85 -8.27
N GLU A 85 -7.55 -5.07 -9.05
CA GLU A 85 -8.01 -4.57 -10.35
C GLU A 85 -6.87 -4.49 -11.36
N VAL A 86 -7.24 -4.64 -12.62
CA VAL A 86 -6.37 -4.37 -13.76
C VAL A 86 -6.80 -3.06 -14.39
N ILE A 87 -5.86 -2.14 -14.59
CA ILE A 87 -6.12 -0.84 -15.21
C ILE A 87 -5.31 -0.75 -16.49
N GLN A 88 -5.96 -0.35 -17.58
CA GLN A 88 -5.32 0.01 -18.85
C GLN A 88 -5.32 1.52 -19.01
N PRO A 89 -4.31 2.23 -18.45
CA PRO A 89 -4.34 3.69 -18.31
C PRO A 89 -4.17 4.42 -19.64
N TYR A 90 -3.56 3.77 -20.62
CA TYR A 90 -3.28 4.36 -21.94
C TYR A 90 -3.71 3.44 -23.06
N LYS A 91 -4.11 4.02 -24.17
CA LYS A 91 -4.35 3.33 -25.45
C LYS A 91 -3.59 4.00 -26.58
N LEU A 92 -3.25 3.22 -27.58
CA LEU A 92 -2.69 3.70 -28.85
C LEU A 92 -3.83 3.92 -29.86
N ASP A 93 -4.04 5.19 -30.23
CA ASP A 93 -5.03 5.57 -31.24
C ASP A 93 -4.38 6.69 -32.08
N GLY A 94 -3.47 6.25 -33.00
CA GLY A 94 -2.56 7.15 -33.73
C GLY A 94 -1.50 7.81 -32.83
N THR A 95 -1.90 8.25 -31.64
CA THR A 95 -1.03 8.77 -30.57
C THR A 95 -1.40 8.09 -29.25
N ILE A 96 -0.52 8.20 -28.25
CA ILE A 96 -0.82 7.72 -26.89
C ILE A 96 -1.87 8.65 -26.27
N LYS A 97 -3.02 8.08 -25.92
CA LYS A 97 -4.11 8.78 -25.24
C LYS A 97 -4.40 8.16 -23.88
N THR A 98 -4.91 8.94 -22.94
CA THR A 98 -5.48 8.42 -21.69
C THR A 98 -6.68 7.53 -21.99
N ASN A 99 -6.86 6.47 -21.20
CA ASN A 99 -7.90 5.47 -21.44
C ASN A 99 -8.80 5.29 -20.22
N GLU A 100 -8.30 4.67 -19.16
CA GLU A 100 -9.09 4.31 -17.99
C GLU A 100 -8.68 5.10 -16.76
N ILE A 101 -9.67 5.47 -15.95
CA ILE A 101 -9.55 5.95 -14.59
C ILE A 101 -10.54 5.17 -13.76
N HIS A 102 -10.08 4.52 -12.70
CA HIS A 102 -10.92 3.80 -11.77
C HIS A 102 -11.05 4.59 -10.46
N TYR A 103 -12.28 4.78 -10.01
CA TYR A 103 -12.60 5.39 -8.73
C TYR A 103 -13.20 4.33 -7.82
N TYR A 104 -12.74 4.32 -6.57
CA TYR A 104 -13.22 3.40 -5.55
C TYR A 104 -13.76 4.21 -4.37
N GLU A 105 -15.04 4.03 -4.10
CA GLU A 105 -15.65 4.50 -2.87
C GLU A 105 -15.50 3.40 -1.80
N PHE A 106 -14.82 3.73 -0.71
CA PHE A 106 -14.68 2.79 0.38
C PHE A 106 -15.94 2.80 1.25
N PRO A 107 -16.44 1.63 1.69
CA PRO A 107 -17.53 1.55 2.66
C PRO A 107 -17.03 2.10 4.00
N TRP A 108 -17.26 3.40 4.23
CA TRP A 108 -16.78 4.09 5.41
C TRP A 108 -17.58 3.65 6.63
N PRO A 109 -16.96 3.17 7.72
CA PRO A 109 -17.65 2.61 8.88
C PRO A 109 -18.13 3.72 9.83
N SER A 110 -18.99 4.60 9.36
CA SER A 110 -19.43 5.81 10.08
C SER A 110 -20.00 5.51 11.45
N GLU A 111 -20.83 4.48 11.60
CA GLU A 111 -21.43 4.10 12.86
C GLU A 111 -20.41 3.63 13.89
N ILE A 112 -19.44 2.81 13.44
CA ILE A 112 -18.37 2.32 14.31
C ILE A 112 -17.51 3.50 14.77
N LEU A 113 -17.13 4.39 13.85
CA LEU A 113 -16.31 5.54 14.15
C LEU A 113 -17.02 6.53 15.10
N ALA A 114 -18.33 6.74 14.92
CA ALA A 114 -19.13 7.57 15.83
C ALA A 114 -19.15 7.00 17.25
N ASN A 115 -19.24 5.68 17.40
CA ASN A 115 -19.22 5.01 18.70
C ASN A 115 -17.85 5.05 19.40
N LEU A 116 -16.76 5.21 18.65
CA LEU A 116 -15.41 5.34 19.22
C LEU A 116 -15.17 6.73 19.86
N GLY A 117 -15.99 7.72 19.55
CA GLY A 117 -15.89 9.07 20.11
C GLY A 117 -14.52 9.70 19.86
N SER A 118 -13.80 10.05 20.94
CA SER A 118 -12.48 10.70 20.88
C SER A 118 -11.30 9.71 20.79
N ALA A 119 -11.53 8.44 20.57
CA ALA A 119 -10.45 7.45 20.43
C ALA A 119 -9.62 7.74 19.17
N ASN A 120 -8.29 7.53 19.29
CA ASN A 120 -7.41 7.65 18.14
C ASN A 120 -7.66 6.52 17.13
N VAL A 121 -8.00 6.88 15.93
CA VAL A 121 -8.19 5.96 14.82
C VAL A 121 -7.05 6.11 13.82
N THR A 122 -6.53 5.01 13.31
CA THR A 122 -5.49 5.01 12.29
C THR A 122 -6.01 4.41 11.00
N LEU A 123 -6.00 5.20 9.94
CA LEU A 123 -6.20 4.71 8.58
C LEU A 123 -4.84 4.33 7.98
N ARG A 124 -4.73 3.11 7.49
CA ARG A 124 -3.55 2.65 6.75
C ARG A 124 -3.95 2.24 5.35
N ILE A 125 -3.30 2.82 4.37
CA ILE A 125 -3.51 2.50 2.96
C ILE A 125 -2.21 1.91 2.42
N THR A 126 -2.33 0.77 1.74
CA THR A 126 -1.19 0.09 1.12
C THR A 126 -1.54 -0.21 -0.33
N LEU A 127 -0.70 0.27 -1.23
CA LEU A 127 -0.78 -0.03 -2.65
C LEU A 127 0.34 -1.00 -3.02
N SER A 128 -0.02 -2.04 -3.75
CA SER A 128 0.92 -2.93 -4.44
C SER A 128 0.47 -3.08 -5.88
N TYR A 129 1.40 -2.97 -6.81
CA TYR A 129 1.10 -3.03 -8.23
C TYR A 129 2.24 -3.69 -9.00
N TYR A 130 1.91 -4.18 -10.16
CA TYR A 130 2.84 -4.61 -11.18
C TYR A 130 2.64 -3.77 -12.42
N ILE A 131 3.72 -3.32 -13.02
CA ILE A 131 3.73 -2.64 -14.31
C ILE A 131 4.65 -3.43 -15.22
N GLU A 132 4.17 -3.70 -16.43
CA GLU A 132 4.98 -4.34 -17.44
C GLU A 132 6.25 -3.52 -17.71
N PRO A 133 7.44 -4.15 -17.68
CA PRO A 133 8.68 -3.44 -17.92
C PRO A 133 8.73 -2.92 -19.37
N ASN A 134 9.33 -1.76 -19.55
CA ASN A 134 9.53 -1.19 -20.88
C ASN A 134 10.33 -2.15 -21.76
N PRO A 135 9.80 -2.64 -22.90
CA PRO A 135 10.46 -3.60 -23.77
C PRO A 135 11.61 -3.00 -24.58
N GLY A 136 11.77 -1.66 -24.58
CA GLY A 136 12.83 -0.97 -25.32
C GLY A 136 14.20 -1.20 -24.68
N ASP A 137 15.22 -1.38 -25.51
CA ASP A 137 16.62 -1.41 -25.07
C ASP A 137 17.10 0.02 -24.74
N LYS A 138 16.68 0.49 -23.59
CA LYS A 138 17.04 1.80 -23.06
C LYS A 138 18.04 1.62 -21.90
N GLY A 139 19.00 2.55 -21.80
CA GLY A 139 19.95 2.57 -20.69
C GLY A 139 19.27 2.54 -19.33
N TYR A 140 20.00 2.08 -18.30
CA TYR A 140 19.46 1.85 -16.95
C TYR A 140 18.65 3.04 -16.40
N SER A 141 19.11 4.26 -16.63
CA SER A 141 18.44 5.50 -16.17
C SER A 141 17.10 5.78 -16.84
N THR A 142 16.89 5.31 -18.07
CA THR A 142 15.67 5.51 -18.84
C THR A 142 14.76 4.29 -18.88
N LYS A 143 15.28 3.11 -18.49
CA LYS A 143 14.53 1.84 -18.47
C LYS A 143 13.29 1.90 -17.58
N TYR A 144 13.35 2.67 -16.50
CA TYR A 144 12.27 2.83 -15.53
C TYR A 144 11.41 4.08 -15.77
N SER A 145 11.69 4.87 -16.79
CA SER A 145 10.88 6.03 -17.17
C SER A 145 9.68 5.66 -18.06
N TYR A 146 9.13 4.46 -17.88
CA TYR A 146 7.90 4.03 -18.53
C TYR A 146 6.74 4.79 -17.91
N GLN A 147 5.92 5.40 -18.75
CA GLN A 147 4.71 6.06 -18.28
C GLN A 147 3.75 5.02 -17.69
N SER A 148 3.50 5.13 -16.41
CA SER A 148 2.66 4.23 -15.66
C SER A 148 1.48 4.96 -15.04
N CYS A 149 0.55 4.20 -14.48
CA CYS A 149 -0.54 4.74 -13.68
C CYS A 149 -0.03 5.58 -12.51
N ALA A 150 -0.72 6.67 -12.24
CA ALA A 150 -0.65 7.35 -10.96
C ALA A 150 -1.81 6.87 -10.09
N LEU A 151 -1.53 6.57 -8.83
CA LEU A 151 -2.53 6.27 -7.82
C LEU A 151 -2.56 7.38 -6.78
N LYS A 152 -3.73 7.93 -6.56
CA LYS A 152 -3.98 8.97 -5.58
C LYS A 152 -5.16 8.51 -4.72
N PHE A 153 -5.05 8.65 -3.42
CA PHE A 153 -6.20 8.58 -2.54
C PHE A 153 -6.54 9.99 -2.05
N LEU A 154 -7.82 10.23 -1.85
CA LEU A 154 -8.34 11.47 -1.30
C LEU A 154 -9.20 11.09 -0.11
N LEU A 155 -9.13 11.88 0.94
CA LEU A 155 -9.95 11.73 2.14
C LEU A 155 -10.61 13.07 2.39
N ILE A 156 -11.94 13.08 2.45
CA ILE A 156 -12.71 14.27 2.78
C ILE A 156 -12.59 14.52 4.28
N ASP A 157 -12.16 15.71 4.66
CA ASP A 157 -12.19 16.13 6.05
C ASP A 157 -13.64 16.35 6.49
N PRO A 158 -14.04 16.05 7.75
CA PRO A 158 -15.39 16.25 8.23
C PRO A 158 -15.93 17.70 8.11
N THR A 159 -15.03 18.65 7.93
CA THR A 159 -15.34 20.08 7.74
C THR A 159 -15.36 20.52 6.28
N GLU A 160 -15.04 19.62 5.35
CA GLU A 160 -14.92 19.90 3.92
C GLU A 160 -16.20 19.53 3.19
N ASP A 161 -16.67 20.40 2.30
CA ASP A 161 -17.85 20.13 1.49
C ASP A 161 -17.46 19.28 0.28
N PHE A 162 -18.29 18.26 -0.02
CA PHE A 162 -18.07 17.34 -1.14
C PHE A 162 -17.93 18.06 -2.48
N ASP A 163 -18.64 19.17 -2.69
CA ASP A 163 -18.59 19.95 -3.93
C ASP A 163 -17.24 20.66 -4.14
N ASN A 164 -16.50 20.91 -3.07
CA ASN A 164 -15.16 21.53 -3.10
C ASN A 164 -14.02 20.52 -3.18
N PHE A 165 -14.34 19.23 -3.15
CA PHE A 165 -13.38 18.14 -3.09
C PHE A 165 -12.83 17.70 -4.47
N LYS A 166 -13.27 18.30 -5.54
CA LYS A 166 -12.91 17.92 -6.93
C LYS A 166 -11.54 18.40 -7.36
#